data_f2cbc27632010bdf9edbe85dc40c464d
#
_entry.id   f2cbc27632010bdf9edbe85dc40c464d
#
_cell.length_a   1.000
_cell.length_b   1.000
_cell.length_c   1.000
_cell.angle_alpha   90.00
_cell.angle_beta   90.00
_cell.angle_gamma   90.00
#
_symmetry.space_group_name_H-M   'P 1'
#
loop_
_entity.id
_entity.type
_entity.pdbx_description
1 polymer ?
#
loop_
_entity_poly.entity_id
_entity_poly.type
_entity_poly.pdbx_seq_one_letter_code
_entity_poly.pdbx_strand_id
1 'polypeptide(L)' 'MEPKKFTLCPACTACPEVEINDQGVTIGERENAVRLSHAEWNQLVRLIKTGELNEV' A
#
# COMPACT_ATOMS: atom_id res chain seq x y z
N MET A 1 0.60 -16.96 -1.72
CA MET A 1 1.22 -15.82 -0.99
C MET A 1 0.44 -15.56 0.29
N GLU A 2 1.14 -15.43 1.40
CA GLU A 2 0.47 -15.10 2.65
C GLU A 2 0.09 -13.63 2.66
N PRO A 3 -1.13 -13.30 3.05
CA PRO A 3 -1.53 -11.90 3.10
C PRO A 3 -0.73 -11.12 4.13
N LYS A 4 -0.41 -9.89 3.78
CA LYS A 4 0.30 -8.98 4.65
C LYS A 4 -0.50 -7.71 4.79
N LYS A 5 -0.50 -7.14 5.98
CA LYS A 5 -1.25 -5.94 6.25
C LYS A 5 -0.44 -5.01 7.13
N PHE A 6 -0.37 -3.75 6.73
CA PHE A 6 0.36 -2.73 7.46
C PHE A 6 -0.50 -1.50 7.61
N THR A 7 -0.43 -0.85 8.77
CA THR A 7 -1.10 0.44 8.94
C THR A 7 -0.16 1.56 8.58
N LEU A 8 -0.71 2.62 8.00
CA LEU A 8 0.09 3.76 7.56
C LEU A 8 0.05 4.91 8.55
N CYS A 9 -0.66 4.74 9.63
CA CYS A 9 -0.86 5.80 10.61
C CYS A 9 0.00 5.52 11.84
N PRO A 10 0.93 6.40 12.18
CA PRO A 10 1.83 6.11 13.31
C PRO A 10 1.15 6.12 14.67
N ALA A 11 0.04 6.81 14.81
CA ALA A 11 -0.53 7.03 16.13
C ALA A 11 -2.04 7.04 16.22
N CYS A 12 -2.77 6.58 15.22
CA CYS A 12 -4.22 6.61 15.30
C CYS A 12 -4.82 5.22 15.11
N THR A 13 -6.10 5.11 15.41
CA THR A 13 -6.79 3.84 15.38
C THR A 13 -7.58 3.63 14.10
N ALA A 14 -7.93 4.69 13.38
CA ALA A 14 -8.68 4.60 12.14
C ALA A 14 -7.78 5.09 11.02
N CYS A 15 -6.87 4.25 10.57
CA CYS A 15 -5.82 4.65 9.65
C CYS A 15 -5.90 3.86 8.35
N PRO A 16 -5.47 4.46 7.26
CA PRO A 16 -5.34 3.71 6.02
C PRO A 16 -4.36 2.56 6.18
N GLU A 17 -4.62 1.49 5.46
CA GLU A 17 -3.79 0.29 5.52
C GLU A 17 -3.32 -0.08 4.14
N VAL A 18 -2.21 -0.82 4.09
CA VAL A 18 -1.75 -1.49 2.89
C VAL A 18 -1.96 -2.98 3.11
N GLU A 19 -2.74 -3.60 2.25
CA GLU A 19 -2.96 -5.04 2.32
C GLU A 19 -2.47 -5.69 1.03
N ILE A 20 -1.59 -6.65 1.14
CA ILE A 20 -1.01 -7.37 0.01
C ILE A 20 -1.48 -8.81 0.07
N ASN A 21 -2.09 -9.30 -1.01
CA ASN A 21 -2.54 -10.68 -1.08
C ASN A 21 -2.44 -11.18 -2.52
N ASP A 22 -2.95 -12.38 -2.77
CA ASP A 22 -2.85 -13.01 -4.09
C ASP A 22 -3.59 -12.25 -5.17
N GLN A 23 -4.55 -11.43 -4.79
CA GLN A 23 -5.38 -10.72 -5.76
C GLN A 23 -4.86 -9.32 -6.07
N GLY A 24 -3.88 -8.85 -5.34
CA GLY A 24 -3.32 -7.53 -5.56
C GLY A 24 -3.01 -6.82 -4.27
N VAL A 25 -3.00 -5.50 -4.34
CA VAL A 25 -2.70 -4.64 -3.20
C VAL A 25 -3.82 -3.63 -3.05
N THR A 26 -4.29 -3.45 -1.83
CA THR A 26 -5.29 -2.44 -1.52
C THR A 26 -4.67 -1.43 -0.56
N ILE A 27 -4.80 -0.15 -0.89
CA ILE A 27 -4.28 0.93 -0.06
C ILE A 27 -5.43 1.83 0.32
N GLY A 28 -5.61 2.07 1.61
CA GLY A 28 -6.65 2.94 2.10
C GLY A 28 -7.50 2.25 3.13
N GLU A 29 -8.70 2.78 3.36
CA GLU A 29 -9.62 2.19 4.32
C GLU A 29 -11.03 2.22 3.74
N ARG A 30 -11.72 1.11 3.89
CA ARG A 30 -13.12 0.96 3.53
C ARG A 30 -13.45 1.55 2.16
N GLU A 31 -14.26 2.62 2.15
CA GLU A 31 -14.72 3.22 0.91
C GLU A 31 -13.67 4.11 0.27
N ASN A 32 -12.65 4.47 1.01
CA ASN A 32 -11.59 5.33 0.53
C ASN A 32 -10.33 4.51 0.28
N ALA A 33 -10.42 3.58 -0.63
CA ALA A 33 -9.32 2.67 -0.91
C ALA A 33 -9.09 2.55 -2.40
N VAL A 34 -7.84 2.31 -2.76
CA VAL A 34 -7.43 2.09 -4.13
C VAL A 34 -6.87 0.68 -4.26
N ARG A 35 -7.14 0.05 -5.38
CA ARG A 35 -6.69 -1.30 -5.66
C ARG A 35 -5.65 -1.29 -6.76
N LEU A 36 -4.54 -1.98 -6.49
CA LEU A 36 -3.44 -2.07 -7.45
C LEU A 36 -3.20 -3.53 -7.80
N SER A 37 -2.83 -3.80 -9.04
CA SER A 37 -2.30 -5.10 -9.41
C SER A 37 -0.91 -5.25 -8.81
N HIS A 38 -0.40 -6.49 -8.80
CA HIS A 38 0.96 -6.72 -8.32
C HIS A 38 1.98 -5.95 -9.17
N ALA A 39 1.74 -5.86 -10.48
CA ALA A 39 2.64 -5.12 -11.35
C ALA A 39 2.64 -3.63 -11.02
N GLU A 40 1.47 -3.08 -10.77
CA GLU A 40 1.35 -1.67 -10.39
C GLU A 40 2.00 -1.40 -9.05
N TRP A 41 1.79 -2.28 -8.10
CA TRP A 41 2.43 -2.18 -6.80
C TRP A 41 3.95 -2.21 -6.93
N ASN A 42 4.46 -3.13 -7.76
CA ASN A 42 5.90 -3.25 -7.94
C ASN A 42 6.49 -2.00 -8.57
N GLN A 43 5.75 -1.35 -9.47
CA GLN A 43 6.19 -0.08 -10.04
C GLN A 43 6.27 1.00 -8.97
N LEU A 44 5.29 1.05 -8.08
CA LEU A 44 5.32 2.01 -6.97
C LEU A 44 6.54 1.77 -6.09
N VAL A 45 6.83 0.52 -5.78
CA VAL A 45 7.99 0.17 -4.97
C VAL A 45 9.29 0.60 -5.66
N ARG A 46 9.38 0.41 -6.97
CA ARG A 46 10.56 0.85 -7.72
C ARG A 46 10.74 2.37 -7.67
N LEU A 47 9.66 3.11 -7.79
CA LEU A 47 9.74 4.58 -7.72
C LEU A 47 10.24 5.05 -6.36
N ILE A 48 9.85 4.35 -5.31
CA ILE A 48 10.34 4.66 -3.96
C ILE A 48 11.83 4.33 -3.86
N LYS A 49 12.24 3.18 -4.37
CA LYS A 49 13.63 2.74 -4.28
C LYS A 49 14.58 3.64 -5.08
N THR A 50 14.11 4.16 -6.21
CA THR A 50 14.94 5.05 -7.04
C THR A 50 14.95 6.48 -6.54
N GLY A 51 14.15 6.81 -5.55
CA GLY A 51 14.11 8.15 -4.97
C GLY A 51 13.21 9.13 -5.69
N GLU A 52 12.42 8.66 -6.65
CA GLU A 52 11.46 9.54 -7.32
C GLU A 52 10.25 9.82 -6.44
N LEU A 53 9.88 8.88 -5.58
CA LEU A 53 8.86 9.08 -4.56
C LEU A 53 9.52 9.05 -3.20
N ASN A 54 9.44 10.13 -2.47
CA ASN A 54 10.09 10.29 -1.18
C ASN A 54 9.13 10.88 -0.17
N GLU A 55 9.58 10.91 1.05
CA GLU A 55 8.84 11.60 2.11
C GLU A 55 8.67 13.07 1.75
N VAL A 56 7.60 13.61 2.21
CA VAL A 56 7.28 15.02 1.95
C VAL A 56 7.31 15.85 3.22
#